data_9535bb7d80fc0656e9866967c24a1a97
#
_entry.id   9535bb7d80fc0656e9866967c24a1a97
#
_cell.length_a   1.000
_cell.length_b   1.000
_cell.length_c   1.000
_cell.angle_alpha   90.00
_cell.angle_beta   90.00
_cell.angle_gamma   90.00
#
_symmetry.space_group_name_H-M   'P 1'
#
loop_
_entity.id
_entity.type
_entity.pdbx_description
1 polymer ?
#
loop_
_entity_poly.entity_id
_entity_poly.type
_entity_poly.pdbx_seq_one_letter_code
_entity_poly.pdbx_strand_id
1 'polypeptide(L)'
;MLEFSNVKVYDLRESIISCRNAMRLEAPDYNSEEEFNKGLDRAKKLVNASKNDSNVKCHDNFLTGIRVSFDIKYPMYLSPEMQRYHFFDIVTSMSKMHKILKLDIKKSCNKYVNQAAIDNVMKLVANYNAILNDTV
;
A
#
# COMPACT_ATOMS: atom_id res chain seq x y z
N MET A 1 -9.85 -10.80 -4.18
CA MET A 1 -10.29 -9.39 -4.18
C MET A 1 -9.19 -8.57 -3.53
N LEU A 2 -8.92 -7.38 -4.02
CA LEU A 2 -7.96 -6.45 -3.43
C LEU A 2 -8.75 -5.50 -2.52
N GLU A 3 -8.37 -5.41 -1.25
CA GLU A 3 -9.06 -4.57 -0.26
C GLU A 3 -8.05 -3.68 0.44
N PHE A 4 -8.38 -2.39 0.59
CA PHE A 4 -7.58 -1.42 1.35
C PHE A 4 -8.35 -0.97 2.58
N SER A 5 -7.64 -0.82 3.70
CA SER A 5 -8.19 -0.28 4.94
C SER A 5 -7.16 0.55 5.68
N ASN A 6 -7.59 1.29 6.71
CA ASN A 6 -6.73 2.12 7.56
C ASN A 6 -5.82 3.09 6.77
N VAL A 7 -6.34 3.66 5.67
CA VAL A 7 -5.57 4.57 4.82
C VAL A 7 -5.31 5.88 5.54
N LYS A 8 -4.03 6.26 5.66
CA LYS A 8 -3.57 7.53 6.21
C LYS A 8 -2.60 8.17 5.26
N VAL A 9 -2.71 9.48 5.08
CA VAL A 9 -1.84 10.28 4.24
C VAL A 9 -1.05 11.24 5.13
N TYR A 10 0.26 11.27 4.95
CA TYR A 10 1.19 12.11 5.71
C TYR A 10 1.92 13.06 4.78
N ASP A 11 2.31 14.20 5.31
CA ASP A 11 3.14 15.22 4.66
C ASP A 11 2.52 15.79 3.36
N LEU A 12 1.19 15.62 3.18
CA LEU A 12 0.47 16.12 2.00
C LEU A 12 0.53 17.65 1.89
N ARG A 13 0.28 18.35 3.01
CA ARG A 13 0.25 19.80 3.07
C ARG A 13 1.63 20.38 2.80
N GLU A 14 2.63 19.83 3.47
CA GLU A 14 4.03 20.22 3.35
C GLU A 14 4.53 20.03 1.93
N SER A 15 4.23 18.88 1.33
CA SER A 15 4.63 18.57 -0.05
C SER A 15 3.97 19.51 -1.06
N ILE A 16 2.68 19.81 -0.89
CA ILE A 16 1.96 20.74 -1.76
C ILE A 16 2.52 22.15 -1.65
N ILE A 17 2.79 22.64 -0.44
CA ILE A 17 3.38 23.97 -0.24
C ILE A 17 4.80 24.01 -0.83
N SER A 18 5.58 22.96 -0.60
CA SER A 18 6.96 22.83 -1.06
C SER A 18 7.13 22.77 -2.58
N CYS A 19 6.08 22.42 -3.35
CA CYS A 19 6.18 22.41 -4.82
C CYS A 19 6.52 23.79 -5.44
N ARG A 20 6.43 24.87 -4.66
CA ARG A 20 6.77 26.23 -5.05
C ARG A 20 8.18 26.67 -4.59
N ASN A 21 8.89 25.85 -3.81
CA ASN A 21 10.17 26.25 -3.19
C ASN A 21 11.23 26.69 -4.21
N ALA A 22 11.25 26.10 -5.41
CA ALA A 22 12.17 26.50 -6.47
C ALA A 22 12.00 27.96 -6.94
N MET A 23 10.87 28.62 -6.61
CA MET A 23 10.55 30.00 -7.02
C MET A 23 10.46 30.95 -5.82
N ARG A 24 10.96 30.54 -4.66
CA ARG A 24 10.90 31.33 -3.42
C ARG A 24 12.28 31.82 -3.02
N LEU A 25 12.29 32.98 -2.35
CA LEU A 25 13.46 33.51 -1.68
C LEU A 25 13.46 33.25 -0.18
N GLU A 26 12.25 33.07 0.39
CA GLU A 26 12.05 32.88 1.82
C GLU A 26 11.32 31.56 2.09
N ALA A 27 11.49 31.01 3.29
CA ALA A 27 10.81 29.82 3.73
C ALA A 27 9.29 30.06 3.82
N PRO A 28 8.47 29.08 3.41
CA PRO A 28 7.01 29.20 3.49
C PRO A 28 6.50 29.04 4.93
N ASP A 29 5.36 29.66 5.23
CA ASP A 29 4.57 29.30 6.38
C ASP A 29 3.67 28.09 6.05
N TYR A 30 4.03 26.91 6.56
CA TYR A 30 3.29 25.67 6.34
C TYR A 30 1.92 25.62 7.01
N ASN A 31 1.62 26.54 7.94
CA ASN A 31 0.31 26.65 8.59
C ASN A 31 -0.65 27.58 7.83
N SER A 32 -0.15 28.37 6.89
CA SER A 32 -0.94 29.33 6.12
C SER A 32 -1.84 28.64 5.10
N GLU A 33 -3.16 28.89 5.16
CA GLU A 33 -4.12 28.42 4.16
C GLU A 33 -3.91 29.09 2.79
N GLU A 34 -3.49 30.33 2.79
CA GLU A 34 -3.17 31.04 1.54
C GLU A 34 -2.00 30.37 0.81
N GLU A 35 -0.93 30.01 1.54
CA GLU A 35 0.21 29.29 0.99
C GLU A 35 -0.17 27.90 0.49
N PHE A 36 -1.04 27.20 1.20
CA PHE A 36 -1.55 25.90 0.77
C PHE A 36 -2.34 25.99 -0.54
N ASN A 37 -3.26 26.96 -0.64
CA ASN A 37 -4.07 27.15 -1.84
C ASN A 37 -3.21 27.53 -3.06
N LYS A 38 -2.24 28.44 -2.89
CA LYS A 38 -1.25 28.76 -3.93
C LYS A 38 -0.41 27.56 -4.33
N GLY A 39 -0.04 26.73 -3.35
CA GLY A 39 0.67 25.46 -3.57
C GLY A 39 -0.18 24.47 -4.38
N LEU A 40 -1.46 24.31 -4.03
CA LEU A 40 -2.40 23.40 -4.70
C LEU A 40 -2.61 23.78 -6.16
N ASP A 41 -2.77 25.06 -6.47
CA ASP A 41 -2.91 25.53 -7.86
C ASP A 41 -1.62 25.28 -8.66
N ARG A 42 -0.47 25.47 -8.06
CA ARG A 42 0.81 25.12 -8.70
C ARG A 42 0.97 23.64 -8.90
N ALA A 43 0.65 22.82 -7.89
CA ALA A 43 0.74 21.38 -7.95
C ALA A 43 -0.12 20.79 -9.09
N LYS A 44 -1.36 21.27 -9.24
CA LYS A 44 -2.25 20.89 -10.36
C LYS A 44 -1.62 21.18 -11.72
N LYS A 45 -0.99 22.35 -11.88
CA LYS A 45 -0.32 22.73 -13.13
C LYS A 45 0.89 21.84 -13.41
N LEU A 46 1.69 21.50 -12.39
CA LEU A 46 2.87 20.64 -12.54
C LEU A 46 2.50 19.20 -12.90
N VAL A 47 1.48 18.63 -12.25
CA VAL A 47 0.99 17.28 -12.56
C VAL A 47 0.42 17.23 -13.98
N ASN A 48 -0.32 18.25 -14.41
CA ASN A 48 -0.85 18.30 -15.77
C ASN A 48 0.26 18.47 -16.83
N ALA A 49 1.30 19.22 -16.53
CA ALA A 49 2.47 19.35 -17.42
C ALA A 49 3.19 18.00 -17.56
N SER A 50 3.44 17.30 -16.47
CA SER A 50 4.05 15.95 -16.48
C SER A 50 3.22 14.92 -17.25
N LYS A 51 1.90 15.08 -17.27
CA LYS A 51 0.97 14.18 -17.99
C LYS A 51 1.00 14.38 -19.51
N ASN A 52 1.13 15.63 -19.94
CA ASN A 52 0.93 16.02 -21.34
C ASN A 52 2.22 16.04 -22.14
N ASP A 53 3.38 16.07 -21.50
CA ASP A 53 4.68 16.14 -22.17
C ASP A 53 5.62 15.06 -21.62
N SER A 54 5.86 14.02 -22.42
CA SER A 54 6.79 12.94 -22.08
C SER A 54 8.25 13.40 -21.89
N ASN A 55 8.59 14.60 -22.36
CA ASN A 55 9.92 15.20 -22.21
C ASN A 55 10.05 16.03 -20.92
N VAL A 56 8.92 16.37 -20.29
CA VAL A 56 8.85 17.14 -19.05
C VAL A 56 8.70 16.16 -17.86
N LYS A 57 9.66 15.25 -17.71
CA LYS A 57 9.73 14.38 -16.53
C LYS A 57 10.28 15.17 -15.34
N CYS A 58 9.72 14.94 -14.15
CA CYS A 58 10.19 15.48 -12.86
C CYS A 58 9.53 16.78 -12.36
N HIS A 59 8.51 17.33 -12.98
CA HIS A 59 7.79 18.47 -12.40
C HIS A 59 6.86 18.08 -11.24
N ASP A 60 6.57 16.80 -11.10
CA ASP A 60 5.73 16.20 -10.05
C ASP A 60 6.53 15.62 -8.87
N ASN A 61 7.81 15.95 -8.77
CA ASN A 61 8.71 15.44 -7.72
C ASN A 61 8.22 15.74 -6.29
N PHE A 62 7.41 16.78 -6.10
CA PHE A 62 6.82 17.07 -4.78
C PHE A 62 5.90 15.92 -4.29
N LEU A 63 5.39 15.08 -5.19
CA LEU A 63 4.60 13.90 -4.81
C LEU A 63 5.43 12.86 -4.04
N THR A 64 6.73 12.82 -4.23
CA THR A 64 7.63 11.90 -3.49
C THR A 64 7.74 12.23 -2.01
N GLY A 65 7.36 13.43 -1.59
CA GLY A 65 7.28 13.82 -0.19
C GLY A 65 6.02 13.32 0.52
N ILE A 66 5.01 12.84 -0.22
CA ILE A 66 3.76 12.36 0.34
C ILE A 66 3.89 10.88 0.67
N ARG A 67 3.64 10.53 1.94
CA ARG A 67 3.62 9.13 2.39
C ARG A 67 2.19 8.68 2.64
N VAL A 68 1.87 7.47 2.18
CA VAL A 68 0.57 6.84 2.40
C VAL A 68 0.79 5.54 3.15
N SER A 69 0.15 5.41 4.30
CA SER A 69 0.11 4.17 5.09
C SER A 69 -1.27 3.54 4.94
N PHE A 70 -1.32 2.24 4.74
CA PHE A 70 -2.57 1.49 4.62
C PHE A 70 -2.36 0.01 4.94
N ASP A 71 -3.45 -0.65 5.31
CA ASP A 71 -3.52 -2.09 5.33
C ASP A 71 -4.06 -2.59 3.99
N ILE A 72 -3.46 -3.64 3.47
CA ILE A 72 -3.89 -4.25 2.21
C ILE A 72 -4.12 -5.74 2.38
N LYS A 73 -5.26 -6.22 1.89
CA LYS A 73 -5.54 -7.63 1.73
C LYS A 73 -5.50 -7.98 0.26
N TYR A 74 -4.64 -8.89 -0.12
CA TYR A 74 -4.45 -9.30 -1.50
C TYR A 74 -4.18 -10.80 -1.63
N PRO A 75 -4.46 -11.38 -2.81
CA PRO A 75 -4.15 -12.77 -3.08
C PRO A 75 -2.64 -13.03 -3.02
N MET A 76 -2.26 -14.17 -2.47
CA MET A 76 -0.88 -14.53 -2.18
C MET A 76 0.04 -14.51 -3.40
N TYR A 77 -0.47 -14.84 -4.56
CA TYR A 77 0.32 -14.86 -5.81
C TYR A 77 0.81 -13.46 -6.24
N LEU A 78 0.20 -12.38 -5.72
CA LEU A 78 0.66 -11.02 -5.98
C LEU A 78 1.83 -10.60 -5.07
N SER A 79 2.13 -11.38 -4.01
CA SER A 79 3.15 -11.01 -3.04
C SER A 79 4.53 -10.74 -3.65
N PRO A 80 5.06 -11.58 -4.59
CA PRO A 80 6.34 -11.32 -5.22
C PRO A 80 6.37 -10.03 -6.04
N GLU A 81 5.26 -9.68 -6.69
CA GLU A 81 5.15 -8.43 -7.45
C GLU A 81 5.11 -7.22 -6.53
N MET A 82 4.34 -7.29 -5.44
CA MET A 82 4.27 -6.21 -4.45
C MET A 82 5.63 -5.89 -3.82
N GLN A 83 6.46 -6.91 -3.57
CA GLN A 83 7.79 -6.75 -2.99
C GLN A 83 8.82 -6.13 -3.96
N ARG A 84 8.54 -6.08 -5.25
CA ARG A 84 9.43 -5.47 -6.25
C ARG A 84 9.25 -3.97 -6.41
N TYR A 85 8.17 -3.40 -5.88
CA TYR A 85 7.92 -1.96 -5.98
C TYR A 85 8.82 -1.18 -5.03
N HIS A 86 9.66 -0.30 -5.57
CA HIS A 86 10.59 0.53 -4.80
C HIS A 86 9.93 1.53 -3.85
N PHE A 87 8.67 1.87 -4.11
CA PHE A 87 7.91 2.85 -3.33
C PHE A 87 6.89 2.19 -2.38
N PHE A 88 7.05 0.90 -2.13
CA PHE A 88 6.14 0.12 -1.31
C PHE A 88 6.92 -0.68 -0.26
N ASP A 89 6.87 -0.21 0.98
CA ASP A 89 7.52 -0.86 2.11
C ASP A 89 6.51 -1.70 2.90
N ILE A 90 6.80 -2.98 3.08
CA ILE A 90 5.99 -3.88 3.89
C ILE A 90 6.52 -3.87 5.32
N VAL A 91 5.83 -3.16 6.21
CA VAL A 91 6.22 -3.06 7.63
C VAL A 91 5.95 -4.37 8.36
N THR A 92 4.80 -5.00 8.10
CA THR A 92 4.43 -6.28 8.70
C THR A 92 3.44 -7.03 7.80
N SER A 93 3.41 -8.34 7.95
CA SER A 93 2.47 -9.20 7.25
C SER A 93 1.89 -10.25 8.19
N MET A 94 0.71 -10.78 7.86
CA MET A 94 0.12 -11.88 8.60
C MET A 94 1.01 -13.13 8.50
N SER A 95 1.44 -13.66 9.65
CA SER A 95 2.19 -14.91 9.69
C SER A 95 1.29 -16.09 9.34
N LYS A 96 1.57 -16.73 8.20
CA LYS A 96 0.86 -17.94 7.77
C LYS A 96 1.20 -19.11 8.68
N MET A 97 2.45 -19.21 9.08
CA MET A 97 2.92 -20.30 9.96
C MET A 97 2.13 -20.35 11.27
N HIS A 98 1.79 -19.17 11.85
CA HIS A 98 1.05 -19.11 13.11
C HIS A 98 -0.48 -19.06 12.94
N LYS A 99 -0.97 -18.77 11.74
CA LYS A 99 -2.40 -18.53 11.50
C LYS A 99 -3.06 -19.58 10.62
N ILE A 100 -2.30 -20.41 9.89
CA ILE A 100 -2.85 -21.37 8.93
C ILE A 100 -3.83 -22.35 9.58
N LEU A 101 -3.57 -22.73 10.84
CA LEU A 101 -4.42 -23.66 11.59
C LEU A 101 -5.79 -23.07 11.98
N LYS A 102 -5.88 -21.74 12.03
CA LYS A 102 -7.09 -20.98 12.38
C LYS A 102 -7.76 -20.36 11.16
N LEU A 103 -7.15 -20.51 9.98
CA LEU A 103 -7.66 -19.94 8.76
C LEU A 103 -8.79 -20.79 8.19
N ASP A 104 -9.89 -20.16 7.75
CA ASP A 104 -10.88 -20.84 6.93
C ASP A 104 -10.29 -21.03 5.53
N ILE A 105 -9.71 -22.21 5.29
CA ILE A 105 -9.02 -22.54 4.04
C ILE A 105 -9.95 -22.40 2.84
N LYS A 106 -11.20 -22.89 2.98
CA LYS A 106 -12.18 -22.84 1.90
C LYS A 106 -12.53 -21.42 1.48
N LYS A 107 -12.75 -20.52 2.43
CA LYS A 107 -13.00 -19.09 2.15
C LYS A 107 -11.76 -18.34 1.68
N SER A 108 -10.57 -18.84 2.03
CA SER A 108 -9.31 -18.21 1.67
C SER A 108 -8.85 -18.54 0.25
N CYS A 109 -9.42 -19.57 -0.36
CA CYS A 109 -9.14 -19.96 -1.74
C CYS A 109 -10.02 -19.21 -2.73
N ASN A 110 -9.46 -18.87 -3.90
CA ASN A 110 -10.25 -18.31 -4.99
C ASN A 110 -10.95 -19.43 -5.78
N LYS A 111 -11.88 -19.06 -6.66
CA LYS A 111 -12.70 -20.00 -7.46
C LYS A 111 -11.92 -20.91 -8.42
N TYR A 112 -10.63 -20.62 -8.64
CA TYR A 112 -9.78 -21.38 -9.57
C TYR A 112 -8.96 -22.47 -8.87
N VAL A 113 -8.97 -22.52 -7.55
CA VAL A 113 -8.26 -23.57 -6.80
C VAL A 113 -9.03 -24.88 -6.91
N ASN A 114 -8.33 -25.94 -7.27
CA ASN A 114 -8.89 -27.28 -7.38
C ASN A 114 -9.44 -27.75 -6.03
N GLN A 115 -10.66 -28.29 -6.02
CA GLN A 115 -11.33 -28.76 -4.80
C GLN A 115 -10.50 -29.83 -4.07
N ALA A 116 -9.89 -30.78 -4.81
CA ALA A 116 -9.05 -31.79 -4.20
C ALA A 116 -7.82 -31.22 -3.46
N ALA A 117 -7.27 -30.11 -3.96
CA ALA A 117 -6.17 -29.41 -3.28
C ALA A 117 -6.66 -28.77 -1.96
N ILE A 118 -7.85 -28.18 -1.97
CA ILE A 118 -8.47 -27.61 -0.77
C ILE A 118 -8.69 -28.71 0.27
N ASP A 119 -9.27 -29.85 -0.13
CA ASP A 119 -9.58 -30.96 0.75
C ASP A 119 -8.33 -31.58 1.36
N ASN A 120 -7.24 -31.69 0.58
CA ASN A 120 -5.96 -32.16 1.09
C ASN A 120 -5.34 -31.22 2.13
N VAL A 121 -5.38 -29.91 1.90
CA VAL A 121 -4.89 -28.94 2.89
C VAL A 121 -5.72 -28.99 4.16
N MET A 122 -7.05 -29.09 4.04
CA MET A 122 -7.94 -29.21 5.20
C MET A 122 -7.65 -30.48 6.02
N LYS A 123 -7.39 -31.62 5.37
CA LYS A 123 -6.97 -32.85 6.05
C LYS A 123 -5.65 -32.70 6.79
N LEU A 124 -4.66 -32.07 6.17
CA LEU A 124 -3.38 -31.81 6.82
C LEU A 124 -3.51 -30.91 8.04
N VAL A 125 -4.31 -29.85 7.95
CA VAL A 125 -4.59 -28.95 9.10
C VAL A 125 -5.31 -29.70 10.22
N ALA A 126 -6.29 -30.54 9.88
CA ALA A 126 -7.02 -31.35 10.88
C ALA A 126 -6.11 -32.34 11.59
N ASN A 127 -5.27 -33.06 10.83
CA ASN A 127 -4.30 -34.00 11.40
C ASN A 127 -3.29 -33.31 12.32
N TYR A 128 -2.79 -32.13 11.93
CA TYR A 128 -1.86 -31.36 12.76
C TYR A 128 -2.51 -30.88 14.07
N ASN A 129 -3.76 -30.42 14.00
CA ASN A 129 -4.51 -30.03 15.19
C ASN A 129 -4.78 -31.22 16.14
N ALA A 130 -5.03 -32.41 15.58
CA ALA A 130 -5.19 -33.63 16.39
C ALA A 130 -3.90 -33.95 17.15
N ILE A 131 -2.74 -33.93 16.48
CA ILE A 131 -1.42 -34.15 17.12
C ILE A 131 -1.16 -33.14 18.23
N LEU A 132 -1.47 -31.87 18.02
CA LEU A 132 -1.26 -30.83 19.04
C LEU A 132 -2.15 -31.06 20.27
N ASN A 133 -3.37 -31.53 20.09
CA ASN A 133 -4.30 -31.78 21.20
C ASN A 133 -3.94 -33.05 21.98
N ASP A 134 -3.30 -34.02 21.32
CA ASP A 134 -2.83 -35.27 21.98
C ASP A 134 -1.51 -35.08 22.77
N THR A 135 -0.82 -33.95 22.55
CA THR A 135 0.47 -33.65 23.19
C THR A 135 0.35 -32.71 24.39
N VAL A 136 -0.84 -32.25 24.72
CA VAL A 136 -1.17 -31.42 25.90
C VAL A 136 -1.95 -32.23 26.91
#